data_07372ab2211eed5ce2cb35512c9c63e8
#
_entry.id   07372ab2211eed5ce2cb35512c9c63e8
#
_cell.length_a   1.000
_cell.length_b   1.000
_cell.length_c   1.000
_cell.angle_alpha   90.00
_cell.angle_beta   90.00
_cell.angle_gamma   90.00
#
_symmetry.space_group_name_H-M   'P 1'
#
loop_
_entity.id
_entity.type
_entity.pdbx_description
1 polymer ?
#
loop_
_entity_poly.entity_id
_entity_poly.type
_entity_poly.pdbx_seq_one_letter_code
_entity_poly.pdbx_strand_id
1 'polypeptide(L)'
;MNYQKNYNLSFSLVEVLIGITFIVVLSYLIYMGFINFMKFSSAVRIQLQALNLLENELEFIRNLKYEDVGIIGGYPRGKLEAKKIVEYGPYKFEVRTYVRNIDDPFDGTVTSTPKDTAPADYKLVELEADCLNCPMKIKTQKLTSIVAPKTLEATTKNGSLFIQVFDSLGKPVSLANVLVINNKINPPIRIEDLTNVNGLLQLIDIPTGTNAYEITVSKPGYSTDKTYPPNDPSNPNPINPHATVIEQGLTIVSFSIDKLSNLNIYTQDKFCKPVGNIDFKITGSKLIGTNPNISKFSTTTSTDSNGYKFLSNLEWDEYIFEILEQSFILAGALQPLPFRLLPDKTETVNLIVNTSSPNYLLVQVLDENNEPLDFATVTLIGTNYNKSLITEVSEILENNWINNYSEKTNNIELSFEDIRLKNYDGIYPTGTEEYLISKTIDLGTSIDSKILKIEWNADIPENTILKIQIAANNDNSTWNFVGPDGTFQSYFTISPSENLEFTTNKRFIRYKVYLTTYDENSTPKLKNIKFKYKNLCLSKNYVLFDNLKAGSYNLIVEKTGYTSTTKQIDLLNEFYFITVKLNRE
;
A
#
# COMPACT_ATOMS: atom_id res chain seq x y z
N MET A 1 -57.04 -1.72 -78.73
CA MET A 1 -57.40 -1.04 -77.48
C MET A 1 -56.38 -1.41 -76.44
N ASN A 2 -55.31 -0.59 -76.28
CA ASN A 2 -54.25 -0.82 -75.27
C ASN A 2 -54.62 -0.01 -74.03
N TYR A 3 -54.95 -0.69 -72.94
CA TYR A 3 -55.09 -0.08 -71.61
C TYR A 3 -53.71 0.10 -70.98
N GLN A 4 -53.20 1.34 -70.92
CA GLN A 4 -52.06 1.69 -70.01
C GLN A 4 -52.61 1.82 -68.59
N LYS A 5 -52.10 0.96 -67.73
CA LYS A 5 -52.37 0.97 -66.29
C LYS A 5 -51.44 1.97 -65.66
N ASN A 6 -51.92 3.19 -65.40
CA ASN A 6 -51.20 4.17 -64.59
C ASN A 6 -51.14 3.67 -63.09
N TYR A 7 -49.96 3.24 -62.62
CA TYR A 7 -49.74 3.03 -61.24
C TYR A 7 -49.46 4.39 -60.56
N ASN A 8 -50.43 4.93 -59.87
CA ASN A 8 -50.19 6.00 -58.92
C ASN A 8 -49.41 5.42 -57.70
N LEU A 9 -48.09 5.63 -57.70
CA LEU A 9 -47.23 5.34 -56.54
C LEU A 9 -47.49 6.43 -55.47
N SER A 10 -48.44 6.21 -54.60
CA SER A 10 -48.62 7.04 -53.38
C SER A 10 -47.65 6.58 -52.28
N PHE A 11 -46.80 7.48 -51.87
CA PHE A 11 -45.91 7.21 -50.73
C PHE A 11 -46.72 7.07 -49.44
N SER A 12 -46.39 6.07 -48.61
CA SER A 12 -46.97 5.94 -47.29
C SER A 12 -46.40 7.00 -46.34
N LEU A 13 -47.17 7.43 -45.35
CA LEU A 13 -46.71 8.39 -44.35
C LEU A 13 -45.44 7.88 -43.65
N VAL A 14 -45.29 6.58 -43.47
CA VAL A 14 -44.14 5.89 -42.82
C VAL A 14 -42.90 6.00 -43.70
N GLU A 15 -43.00 5.83 -45.02
CA GLU A 15 -41.88 5.99 -45.97
C GLU A 15 -41.36 7.42 -46.00
N VAL A 16 -42.25 8.41 -45.96
CA VAL A 16 -41.85 9.82 -45.86
C VAL A 16 -41.14 10.11 -44.55
N LEU A 17 -41.61 9.56 -43.43
CA LEU A 17 -41.02 9.75 -42.11
C LEU A 17 -39.63 9.09 -42.00
N ILE A 18 -39.47 7.87 -42.55
CA ILE A 18 -38.17 7.20 -42.66
C ILE A 18 -37.21 8.00 -43.55
N GLY A 19 -37.68 8.49 -44.68
CA GLY A 19 -36.88 9.33 -45.58
C GLY A 19 -36.39 10.62 -44.94
N ILE A 20 -37.24 11.33 -44.20
CA ILE A 20 -36.86 12.54 -43.45
C ILE A 20 -35.84 12.19 -42.37
N THR A 21 -36.07 11.13 -41.61
CA THR A 21 -35.13 10.69 -40.55
C THR A 21 -33.75 10.37 -41.13
N PHE A 22 -33.71 9.67 -42.27
CA PHE A 22 -32.46 9.34 -42.95
C PHE A 22 -31.71 10.60 -43.41
N ILE A 23 -32.43 11.59 -44.00
CA ILE A 23 -31.85 12.86 -44.43
C ILE A 23 -31.29 13.64 -43.24
N VAL A 24 -32.01 13.70 -42.12
CA VAL A 24 -31.55 14.37 -40.89
C VAL A 24 -30.28 13.74 -40.36
N VAL A 25 -30.24 12.39 -40.26
CA VAL A 25 -29.05 11.66 -39.80
C VAL A 25 -27.87 11.89 -40.76
N LEU A 26 -28.09 11.79 -42.05
CA LEU A 26 -27.04 12.01 -43.05
C LEU A 26 -26.51 13.45 -43.01
N SER A 27 -27.40 14.44 -42.90
CA SER A 27 -27.01 15.85 -42.74
C SER A 27 -26.19 16.10 -41.47
N TYR A 28 -26.57 15.48 -40.37
CA TYR A 28 -25.80 15.54 -39.12
C TYR A 28 -24.40 14.93 -39.26
N LEU A 29 -24.27 13.76 -39.88
CA LEU A 29 -22.98 13.11 -40.14
C LEU A 29 -22.07 13.97 -41.05
N ILE A 30 -22.62 14.56 -42.10
CA ILE A 30 -21.89 15.48 -43.00
C ILE A 30 -21.42 16.72 -42.20
N TYR A 31 -22.31 17.30 -41.40
CA TYR A 31 -21.98 18.46 -40.56
C TYR A 31 -20.87 18.15 -39.59
N MET A 32 -20.94 17.01 -38.88
CA MET A 32 -19.88 16.56 -37.96
C MET A 32 -18.56 16.28 -38.69
N GLY A 33 -18.61 15.68 -39.87
CA GLY A 33 -17.45 15.47 -40.73
C GLY A 33 -16.78 16.80 -41.11
N PHE A 34 -17.57 17.79 -41.52
CA PHE A 34 -17.07 19.13 -41.87
C PHE A 34 -16.44 19.85 -40.68
N ILE A 35 -17.05 19.81 -39.49
CA ILE A 35 -16.49 20.41 -38.27
C ILE A 35 -15.15 19.75 -37.91
N ASN A 36 -15.06 18.42 -37.98
CA ASN A 36 -13.82 17.70 -37.70
C ASN A 36 -12.72 18.03 -38.71
N PHE A 37 -13.07 18.15 -39.99
CA PHE A 37 -12.14 18.58 -41.04
C PHE A 37 -11.61 20.00 -40.80
N MET A 38 -12.47 20.95 -40.42
CA MET A 38 -12.07 22.32 -40.11
C MET A 38 -11.14 22.37 -38.87
N LYS A 39 -11.43 21.59 -37.84
CA LYS A 39 -10.55 21.45 -36.67
C LYS A 39 -9.19 20.89 -37.07
N PHE A 40 -9.16 19.80 -37.83
CA PHE A 40 -7.93 19.20 -38.33
C PHE A 40 -7.10 20.18 -39.19
N SER A 41 -7.71 20.85 -40.12
CA SER A 41 -7.05 21.87 -40.98
C SER A 41 -6.46 23.01 -40.15
N SER A 42 -7.20 23.47 -39.13
CA SER A 42 -6.70 24.49 -38.18
C SER A 42 -5.54 23.99 -37.36
N ALA A 43 -5.57 22.75 -36.85
CA ALA A 43 -4.47 22.15 -36.11
C ALA A 43 -3.18 22.07 -36.95
N VAL A 44 -3.28 21.61 -38.20
CA VAL A 44 -2.13 21.53 -39.12
C VAL A 44 -1.55 22.92 -39.40
N ARG A 45 -2.39 23.94 -39.59
CA ARG A 45 -1.91 25.32 -39.77
C ARG A 45 -1.12 25.84 -38.57
N ILE A 46 -1.60 25.58 -37.36
CA ILE A 46 -0.92 25.97 -36.10
C ILE A 46 0.42 25.23 -35.97
N GLN A 47 0.47 23.93 -36.26
CA GLN A 47 1.70 23.14 -36.25
C GLN A 47 2.73 23.66 -37.25
N LEU A 48 2.31 24.03 -38.47
CA LEU A 48 3.20 24.66 -39.46
C LEU A 48 3.75 26.00 -38.98
N GLN A 49 2.94 26.81 -38.30
CA GLN A 49 3.41 28.08 -37.72
C GLN A 49 4.44 27.83 -36.59
N ALA A 50 4.22 26.82 -35.74
CA ALA A 50 5.19 26.45 -34.72
C ALA A 50 6.51 25.97 -35.34
N LEU A 51 6.47 25.14 -36.39
CA LEU A 51 7.67 24.72 -37.12
C LEU A 51 8.44 25.88 -37.73
N ASN A 52 7.74 26.78 -38.45
CA ASN A 52 8.35 27.98 -39.05
C ASN A 52 9.00 28.87 -37.97
N LEU A 53 8.37 28.99 -36.79
CA LEU A 53 8.97 29.69 -35.66
C LEU A 53 10.27 29.00 -35.21
N LEU A 54 10.26 27.66 -35.04
CA LEU A 54 11.45 26.92 -34.67
C LEU A 54 12.56 26.98 -35.70
N GLU A 55 12.23 26.98 -37.00
CA GLU A 55 13.21 27.17 -38.09
C GLU A 55 13.89 28.53 -38.00
N ASN A 56 13.14 29.61 -37.77
CA ASN A 56 13.71 30.95 -37.60
C ASN A 56 14.64 31.04 -36.39
N GLU A 57 14.25 30.42 -35.27
CA GLU A 57 15.09 30.34 -34.09
C GLU A 57 16.37 29.53 -34.35
N LEU A 58 16.27 28.44 -35.10
CA LEU A 58 17.42 27.61 -35.43
C LEU A 58 18.40 28.33 -36.34
N GLU A 59 17.92 29.11 -37.36
CA GLU A 59 18.76 29.91 -38.21
C GLU A 59 19.48 31.01 -37.40
N PHE A 60 18.80 31.63 -36.42
CA PHE A 60 19.45 32.55 -35.49
C PHE A 60 20.60 31.86 -34.75
N ILE A 61 20.37 30.65 -34.19
CA ILE A 61 21.37 29.89 -33.43
C ILE A 61 22.56 29.49 -34.32
N ARG A 62 22.33 29.07 -35.56
CA ARG A 62 23.38 28.70 -36.53
C ARG A 62 24.31 29.88 -36.87
N ASN A 63 23.82 31.10 -36.78
CA ASN A 63 24.61 32.31 -37.03
C ASN A 63 25.41 32.80 -35.79
N LEU A 64 25.22 32.18 -34.62
CA LEU A 64 26.03 32.50 -33.42
C LEU A 64 27.44 31.89 -33.56
N LYS A 65 28.38 32.46 -32.80
CA LYS A 65 29.66 31.79 -32.58
C LYS A 65 29.48 30.52 -31.75
N TYR A 66 30.30 29.50 -31.97
CA TYR A 66 30.22 28.23 -31.27
C TYR A 66 30.15 28.37 -29.74
N GLU A 67 31.02 29.25 -29.17
CA GLU A 67 31.07 29.54 -27.73
C GLU A 67 29.78 30.22 -27.20
N ASP A 68 29.04 30.93 -28.05
CA ASP A 68 27.78 31.58 -27.69
C ASP A 68 26.55 30.63 -27.77
N VAL A 69 26.71 29.47 -28.43
CA VAL A 69 25.65 28.44 -28.48
C VAL A 69 25.64 27.66 -27.17
N GLY A 70 24.73 28.02 -26.29
CA GLY A 70 24.56 27.46 -24.95
C GLY A 70 23.51 28.23 -24.16
N ILE A 71 23.20 27.79 -22.99
CA ILE A 71 22.08 28.30 -22.18
C ILE A 71 22.59 29.34 -21.17
N ILE A 72 21.89 30.45 -21.06
CA ILE A 72 22.14 31.47 -20.00
C ILE A 72 21.82 30.83 -18.63
N GLY A 73 22.84 30.80 -17.75
CA GLY A 73 22.71 30.16 -16.43
C GLY A 73 22.68 28.64 -16.45
N GLY A 74 22.78 28.02 -17.65
CA GLY A 74 22.83 26.56 -17.84
C GLY A 74 24.24 26.06 -18.20
N TYR A 75 24.33 24.89 -18.80
CA TYR A 75 25.55 24.31 -19.37
C TYR A 75 25.21 23.40 -20.59
N PRO A 76 25.96 23.50 -21.72
CA PRO A 76 27.04 24.46 -21.98
C PRO A 76 26.54 25.90 -21.87
N ARG A 77 27.42 26.77 -21.37
CA ARG A 77 27.12 28.20 -21.21
C ARG A 77 27.05 28.89 -22.57
N GLY A 78 26.15 29.87 -22.69
CA GLY A 78 25.98 30.64 -23.90
C GLY A 78 25.01 31.80 -23.74
N LYS A 79 24.40 32.21 -24.84
CA LYS A 79 23.53 33.39 -24.93
C LYS A 79 22.06 33.05 -25.18
N LEU A 80 21.69 31.75 -25.18
CA LEU A 80 20.32 31.33 -25.43
C LEU A 80 19.51 31.24 -24.14
N GLU A 81 18.26 31.67 -24.19
CA GLU A 81 17.33 31.48 -23.09
C GLU A 81 16.80 30.03 -23.12
N ALA A 82 16.83 29.37 -21.97
CA ALA A 82 16.28 27.98 -21.84
C ALA A 82 14.78 27.95 -22.16
N LYS A 83 14.09 29.07 -21.91
CA LYS A 83 12.63 29.17 -22.10
C LYS A 83 12.26 30.62 -22.39
N LYS A 84 11.50 30.84 -23.47
CA LYS A 84 10.95 32.14 -23.81
C LYS A 84 9.54 32.01 -24.37
N ILE A 85 8.73 33.07 -24.24
CA ILE A 85 7.41 33.15 -24.86
C ILE A 85 7.55 34.04 -26.10
N VAL A 86 7.13 33.52 -27.25
CA VAL A 86 7.20 34.21 -28.54
C VAL A 86 5.79 34.32 -29.11
N GLU A 87 5.42 35.53 -29.51
CA GLU A 87 4.21 35.78 -30.27
C GLU A 87 4.49 35.57 -31.78
N TYR A 88 3.77 34.64 -32.41
CA TYR A 88 3.90 34.35 -33.83
C TYR A 88 2.53 34.24 -34.47
N GLY A 89 2.21 35.25 -35.30
CA GLY A 89 0.85 35.45 -35.81
C GLY A 89 -0.15 35.71 -34.66
N PRO A 90 -1.29 35.05 -34.61
CA PRO A 90 -2.30 35.23 -33.54
C PRO A 90 -2.00 34.40 -32.28
N TYR A 91 -0.96 33.59 -32.28
CA TYR A 91 -0.67 32.63 -31.21
C TYR A 91 0.54 33.00 -30.41
N LYS A 92 0.54 32.53 -29.13
CA LYS A 92 1.70 32.61 -28.23
C LYS A 92 2.26 31.20 -28.06
N PHE A 93 3.56 31.08 -28.34
CA PHE A 93 4.28 29.83 -28.19
C PHE A 93 5.29 29.95 -27.06
N GLU A 94 5.34 28.94 -26.21
CA GLU A 94 6.45 28.72 -25.32
C GLU A 94 7.52 27.95 -26.09
N VAL A 95 8.66 28.56 -26.32
CA VAL A 95 9.82 27.94 -26.95
C VAL A 95 10.80 27.54 -25.85
N ARG A 96 11.12 26.24 -25.78
CA ARG A 96 12.17 25.71 -24.93
C ARG A 96 13.37 25.33 -25.77
N THR A 97 14.55 25.68 -25.28
CA THR A 97 15.84 25.43 -25.93
C THR A 97 16.69 24.56 -25.03
N TYR A 98 17.10 23.41 -25.55
CA TYR A 98 18.05 22.50 -24.92
C TYR A 98 19.32 22.51 -25.74
N VAL A 99 20.48 22.64 -25.08
CA VAL A 99 21.80 22.54 -25.70
C VAL A 99 22.61 21.53 -24.90
N ARG A 100 23.13 20.50 -25.59
CA ARG A 100 23.94 19.44 -24.97
C ARG A 100 25.27 19.30 -25.71
N ASN A 101 26.36 19.16 -24.97
CA ASN A 101 27.59 18.64 -25.54
C ASN A 101 27.43 17.16 -25.85
N ILE A 102 27.89 16.73 -27.00
CA ILE A 102 27.81 15.34 -27.46
C ILE A 102 29.22 14.79 -27.56
N ASP A 103 29.41 13.59 -27.07
CA ASP A 103 30.60 12.74 -27.12
C ASP A 103 30.40 11.73 -28.25
N ASP A 104 31.05 11.94 -29.41
CA ASP A 104 30.88 11.11 -30.60
C ASP A 104 31.84 9.92 -30.56
N PRO A 105 31.41 8.70 -30.83
CA PRO A 105 32.26 7.53 -30.75
C PRO A 105 33.37 7.45 -31.86
N PHE A 106 33.47 8.43 -32.75
CA PHE A 106 34.41 8.39 -33.90
C PHE A 106 35.88 8.38 -33.46
N ASP A 107 36.24 9.17 -32.46
CA ASP A 107 37.62 9.27 -31.90
C ASP A 107 37.72 8.69 -30.48
N GLY A 108 36.62 8.19 -29.96
CA GLY A 108 36.47 7.56 -28.65
C GLY A 108 35.34 8.18 -27.87
N THR A 109 35.18 7.78 -26.62
CA THR A 109 34.20 8.37 -25.68
C THR A 109 34.77 8.40 -24.27
N VAL A 110 34.10 9.12 -23.35
CA VAL A 110 34.46 9.08 -21.92
C VAL A 110 34.41 7.67 -21.32
N THR A 111 33.76 6.72 -22.00
CA THR A 111 33.64 5.30 -21.58
C THR A 111 34.53 4.36 -22.38
N SER A 112 35.19 4.80 -23.45
CA SER A 112 36.01 3.95 -24.31
C SER A 112 37.40 3.66 -23.70
N THR A 113 38.15 2.74 -24.37
CA THR A 113 39.55 2.48 -24.04
C THR A 113 40.37 2.52 -25.34
N PRO A 114 41.28 3.48 -25.58
CA PRO A 114 41.60 4.58 -24.64
C PRO A 114 40.43 5.53 -24.45
N LYS A 115 40.43 6.22 -23.31
CA LYS A 115 39.41 7.21 -22.95
C LYS A 115 39.63 8.50 -23.73
N ASP A 116 38.53 9.06 -24.25
CA ASP A 116 38.57 10.37 -24.82
C ASP A 116 38.80 11.46 -23.72
N THR A 117 39.75 12.38 -23.97
CA THR A 117 40.13 13.47 -23.05
C THR A 117 39.53 14.81 -23.45
N ALA A 118 38.88 14.90 -24.61
CA ALA A 118 38.22 16.09 -25.13
C ALA A 118 36.75 15.77 -25.60
N PRO A 119 35.90 15.22 -24.75
CA PRO A 119 34.65 14.56 -25.15
C PRO A 119 33.52 15.50 -25.57
N ALA A 120 33.78 16.75 -25.87
CA ALA A 120 32.76 17.70 -26.31
C ALA A 120 32.92 18.03 -27.80
N ASP A 121 32.63 17.05 -28.67
CA ASP A 121 32.88 17.08 -30.12
C ASP A 121 32.01 18.11 -30.83
N TYR A 122 30.75 18.15 -30.48
CA TYR A 122 29.79 19.13 -31.02
C TYR A 122 28.66 19.41 -30.05
N LYS A 123 27.84 20.41 -30.36
CA LYS A 123 26.65 20.76 -29.59
C LYS A 123 25.40 20.30 -30.35
N LEU A 124 24.55 19.53 -29.69
CA LEU A 124 23.19 19.24 -30.16
C LEU A 124 22.27 20.32 -29.58
N VAL A 125 21.56 20.99 -30.48
CA VAL A 125 20.51 21.97 -30.13
C VAL A 125 19.17 21.32 -30.41
N GLU A 126 18.30 21.26 -29.42
CA GLU A 126 16.91 20.82 -29.53
C GLU A 126 16.00 21.98 -29.14
N LEU A 127 15.06 22.30 -30.05
CA LEU A 127 14.04 23.32 -29.85
C LEU A 127 12.67 22.66 -29.76
N GLU A 128 11.87 23.06 -28.78
CA GLU A 128 10.49 22.65 -28.63
C GLU A 128 9.56 23.87 -28.63
N ALA A 129 8.40 23.75 -29.29
CA ALA A 129 7.36 24.78 -29.26
C ALA A 129 6.04 24.19 -28.78
N ASP A 130 5.51 24.76 -27.70
CA ASP A 130 4.16 24.50 -27.19
C ASP A 130 3.29 25.74 -27.34
N CYS A 131 2.07 25.55 -27.84
CA CYS A 131 1.14 26.65 -27.95
C CYS A 131 0.38 26.90 -26.65
N LEU A 132 0.41 28.14 -26.15
CA LEU A 132 -0.23 28.52 -24.89
C LEU A 132 -1.70 28.95 -25.04
N ASN A 133 -2.05 29.60 -26.18
CA ASN A 133 -3.39 30.17 -26.39
C ASN A 133 -4.09 29.64 -27.65
N CYS A 134 -3.73 28.46 -28.11
CA CYS A 134 -4.37 27.84 -29.26
C CYS A 134 -5.78 27.39 -28.95
N PRO A 135 -6.71 27.50 -29.94
CA PRO A 135 -8.11 27.11 -29.78
C PRO A 135 -8.29 25.59 -29.58
N MET A 136 -7.25 24.82 -29.83
CA MET A 136 -7.20 23.37 -29.62
C MET A 136 -5.81 22.95 -29.19
N LYS A 137 -5.73 21.83 -28.44
CA LYS A 137 -4.45 21.24 -28.04
C LYS A 137 -3.76 20.62 -29.26
N ILE A 138 -2.60 21.14 -29.61
CA ILE A 138 -1.72 20.56 -30.64
C ILE A 138 -0.58 19.78 -29.97
N LYS A 139 0.05 18.88 -30.71
CA LYS A 139 1.25 18.20 -30.25
C LYS A 139 2.43 19.18 -30.24
N THR A 140 3.28 19.12 -29.20
CA THR A 140 4.57 19.84 -29.13
C THR A 140 5.35 19.60 -30.42
N GLN A 141 5.80 20.67 -31.07
CA GLN A 141 6.67 20.58 -32.24
C GLN A 141 8.11 20.62 -31.78
N LYS A 142 8.97 19.81 -32.42
CA LYS A 142 10.39 19.69 -32.10
C LYS A 142 11.24 19.83 -33.34
N LEU A 143 12.39 20.49 -33.20
CA LEU A 143 13.40 20.61 -34.23
C LEU A 143 14.79 20.48 -33.61
N THR A 144 15.69 19.75 -34.27
CA THR A 144 17.05 19.52 -33.76
C THR A 144 18.08 19.93 -34.81
N SER A 145 19.25 20.40 -34.34
CA SER A 145 20.40 20.69 -35.19
C SER A 145 21.71 20.46 -34.45
N ILE A 146 22.76 20.15 -35.21
CA ILE A 146 24.11 20.01 -34.72
C ILE A 146 24.88 21.33 -35.02
N VAL A 147 25.68 21.78 -34.06
CA VAL A 147 26.62 22.90 -34.22
C VAL A 147 28.02 22.40 -33.86
N ALA A 148 28.90 22.30 -34.85
CA ALA A 148 30.27 21.86 -34.67
C ALA A 148 31.23 23.01 -34.47
N PRO A 149 32.34 22.85 -33.71
CA PRO A 149 33.41 23.83 -33.62
C PRO A 149 34.14 23.99 -34.98
N LYS A 150 34.74 25.15 -35.21
CA LYS A 150 35.57 25.39 -36.42
C LYS A 150 37.03 24.94 -36.26
N THR A 151 37.42 24.59 -35.06
CA THR A 151 38.76 24.17 -34.67
C THR A 151 38.75 22.80 -34.09
N LEU A 152 39.92 22.15 -33.99
CA LEU A 152 40.06 20.89 -33.25
C LEU A 152 39.68 21.09 -31.79
N GLU A 153 39.15 20.04 -31.19
CA GLU A 153 38.78 19.98 -29.78
C GLU A 153 39.99 20.24 -28.89
N ALA A 154 39.76 20.84 -27.75
CA ALA A 154 40.78 21.11 -26.74
C ALA A 154 40.48 20.33 -25.47
N THR A 155 41.46 19.69 -24.88
CA THR A 155 41.36 19.07 -23.56
C THR A 155 40.94 20.10 -22.52
N THR A 156 39.93 19.79 -21.73
CA THR A 156 39.45 20.66 -20.65
C THR A 156 39.79 20.07 -19.28
N LYS A 157 39.67 20.90 -18.24
CA LYS A 157 39.72 20.45 -16.84
C LYS A 157 38.36 20.03 -16.29
N ASN A 158 37.42 19.87 -17.15
CA ASN A 158 36.05 19.46 -16.83
C ASN A 158 35.95 17.94 -16.71
N GLY A 159 34.78 17.47 -16.32
CA GLY A 159 34.43 16.04 -16.27
C GLY A 159 33.06 15.77 -16.87
N SER A 160 32.58 14.58 -16.73
CA SER A 160 31.26 14.18 -17.21
C SER A 160 30.40 13.59 -16.10
N LEU A 161 29.10 13.88 -16.15
CA LEU A 161 28.11 13.41 -15.17
C LEU A 161 26.95 12.70 -15.92
N PHE A 162 26.80 11.41 -15.69
CA PHE A 162 25.71 10.61 -16.23
C PHE A 162 24.66 10.37 -15.14
N ILE A 163 23.43 10.66 -15.46
CA ILE A 163 22.28 10.52 -14.57
C ILE A 163 21.39 9.44 -15.15
N GLN A 164 21.27 8.34 -14.42
CA GLN A 164 20.46 7.18 -14.80
C GLN A 164 19.19 7.14 -13.96
N VAL A 165 18.05 6.90 -14.60
CA VAL A 165 16.75 6.84 -13.93
C VAL A 165 16.06 5.52 -14.26
N PHE A 166 15.71 4.78 -13.22
CA PHE A 166 15.06 3.48 -13.30
C PHE A 166 13.72 3.47 -12.54
N ASP A 167 12.84 2.57 -12.92
CA ASP A 167 11.66 2.24 -12.12
C ASP A 167 11.99 1.22 -11.01
N SER A 168 10.99 0.81 -10.23
CA SER A 168 11.11 -0.16 -9.14
C SER A 168 11.55 -1.56 -9.60
N LEU A 169 11.45 -1.85 -10.89
CA LEU A 169 11.86 -3.12 -11.51
C LEU A 169 13.20 -3.02 -12.23
N GLY A 170 13.89 -1.88 -12.12
CA GLY A 170 15.16 -1.62 -12.81
C GLY A 170 15.02 -1.30 -14.30
N LYS A 171 13.81 -1.01 -14.80
CA LYS A 171 13.62 -0.61 -16.20
C LYS A 171 13.89 0.89 -16.34
N PRO A 172 14.49 1.33 -17.47
CA PRO A 172 14.76 2.74 -17.73
C PRO A 172 13.48 3.59 -17.74
N VAL A 173 13.51 4.74 -17.09
CA VAL A 173 12.42 5.73 -17.12
C VAL A 173 12.78 6.85 -18.10
N SER A 174 12.19 6.82 -19.28
CA SER A 174 12.33 7.87 -20.29
C SER A 174 11.52 9.11 -19.93
N LEU A 175 11.93 10.28 -20.45
CA LEU A 175 11.26 11.58 -20.24
C LEU A 175 11.03 11.90 -18.76
N ALA A 176 11.92 11.48 -17.89
CA ALA A 176 11.98 11.96 -16.53
C ALA A 176 12.66 13.34 -16.53
N ASN A 177 12.08 14.31 -15.84
CA ASN A 177 12.67 15.62 -15.67
C ASN A 177 13.82 15.53 -14.66
N VAL A 178 14.99 16.00 -15.08
CA VAL A 178 16.22 16.02 -14.27
C VAL A 178 16.62 17.48 -14.11
N LEU A 179 16.57 17.96 -12.87
CA LEU A 179 17.07 19.26 -12.47
C LEU A 179 18.45 19.08 -11.84
N VAL A 180 19.47 19.75 -12.39
CA VAL A 180 20.84 19.75 -11.89
C VAL A 180 21.25 21.18 -11.55
N ILE A 181 21.68 21.40 -10.31
CA ILE A 181 22.11 22.73 -9.81
C ILE A 181 23.52 22.62 -9.24
N ASN A 182 24.36 23.59 -9.60
CA ASN A 182 25.66 23.80 -8.95
C ASN A 182 25.80 25.26 -8.54
N ASN A 183 25.64 25.52 -7.25
CA ASN A 183 25.76 26.85 -6.65
C ASN A 183 27.17 27.13 -6.10
N LYS A 184 28.11 26.18 -6.21
CA LYS A 184 29.50 26.35 -5.71
C LYS A 184 30.43 27.05 -6.70
N ILE A 185 29.92 27.33 -7.90
CA ILE A 185 30.66 28.07 -8.93
C ILE A 185 29.98 29.40 -9.27
N ASN A 186 30.73 30.35 -9.80
CA ASN A 186 30.21 31.66 -10.20
C ASN A 186 30.46 31.90 -11.70
N PRO A 187 29.40 32.18 -12.50
CA PRO A 187 28.00 32.13 -12.14
C PRO A 187 27.52 30.68 -11.87
N PRO A 188 26.42 30.47 -11.08
CA PRO A 188 25.89 29.14 -10.81
C PRO A 188 25.39 28.47 -12.09
N ILE A 189 25.29 27.15 -12.07
CA ILE A 189 24.70 26.35 -13.15
C ILE A 189 23.32 25.82 -12.71
N ARG A 190 22.35 25.95 -13.60
CA ARG A 190 21.03 25.31 -13.52
C ARG A 190 20.74 24.66 -14.86
N ILE A 191 20.61 23.31 -14.86
CA ILE A 191 20.24 22.53 -16.03
C ILE A 191 18.90 21.86 -15.72
N GLU A 192 17.94 21.99 -16.62
CA GLU A 192 16.67 21.27 -16.56
C GLU A 192 16.50 20.55 -17.91
N ASP A 193 16.54 19.22 -17.87
CA ASP A 193 16.55 18.40 -19.06
C ASP A 193 15.84 17.08 -18.81
N LEU A 194 15.58 16.31 -19.88
CA LEU A 194 14.83 15.07 -19.84
C LEU A 194 15.74 13.87 -20.10
N THR A 195 15.45 12.74 -19.43
CA THR A 195 16.11 11.48 -19.75
C THR A 195 15.67 10.97 -21.12
N ASN A 196 16.59 10.34 -21.85
CA ASN A 196 16.37 9.72 -23.14
C ASN A 196 15.58 8.38 -23.00
N VAL A 197 15.38 7.65 -24.11
CA VAL A 197 14.67 6.35 -24.14
C VAL A 197 15.29 5.28 -23.25
N ASN A 198 16.58 5.41 -22.94
CA ASN A 198 17.32 4.52 -22.04
C ASN A 198 17.35 5.01 -20.58
N GLY A 199 16.52 6.01 -20.23
CA GLY A 199 16.50 6.56 -18.88
C GLY A 199 17.77 7.33 -18.52
N LEU A 200 18.55 7.81 -19.49
CA LEU A 200 19.87 8.40 -19.30
C LEU A 200 19.85 9.88 -19.72
N LEU A 201 20.45 10.73 -18.88
CA LEU A 201 20.89 12.08 -19.22
C LEU A 201 22.41 12.15 -19.09
N GLN A 202 23.08 12.57 -20.15
CA GLN A 202 24.53 12.71 -20.22
C GLN A 202 24.89 14.20 -20.21
N LEU A 203 25.64 14.61 -19.21
CA LEU A 203 26.21 15.95 -19.12
C LEU A 203 27.71 15.83 -19.35
N ILE A 204 28.15 16.18 -20.56
CA ILE A 204 29.51 16.05 -21.04
C ILE A 204 30.24 17.37 -20.81
N ASP A 205 31.52 17.30 -20.40
CA ASP A 205 32.45 18.41 -20.22
C ASP A 205 31.92 19.48 -19.25
N ILE A 206 31.32 19.08 -18.10
CA ILE A 206 30.83 20.00 -17.06
C ILE A 206 31.91 20.33 -16.03
N PRO A 207 31.89 21.53 -15.39
CA PRO A 207 32.88 21.93 -14.42
C PRO A 207 33.08 20.96 -13.27
N THR A 208 34.31 20.77 -12.83
CA THR A 208 34.64 19.94 -11.67
C THR A 208 34.12 20.55 -10.37
N GLY A 209 33.83 19.71 -9.38
CA GLY A 209 33.37 20.15 -8.05
C GLY A 209 33.05 19.00 -7.11
N THR A 210 33.55 19.11 -5.88
CA THR A 210 33.28 18.08 -4.84
C THR A 210 31.95 18.34 -4.16
N ASN A 211 31.06 17.34 -4.15
CA ASN A 211 29.69 17.43 -3.60
C ASN A 211 29.00 18.74 -4.07
N ALA A 212 29.15 19.06 -5.36
CA ALA A 212 28.74 20.36 -5.88
C ALA A 212 27.41 20.29 -6.66
N TYR A 213 27.03 19.12 -7.15
CA TYR A 213 25.89 18.98 -8.02
C TYR A 213 24.70 18.40 -7.25
N GLU A 214 23.73 19.28 -6.98
CA GLU A 214 22.41 18.93 -6.49
C GLU A 214 21.58 18.42 -7.66
N ILE A 215 21.03 17.20 -7.54
CA ILE A 215 20.25 16.54 -8.59
C ILE A 215 18.88 16.19 -8.03
N THR A 216 17.84 16.55 -8.76
CA THR A 216 16.46 16.15 -8.48
C THR A 216 15.84 15.52 -9.73
N VAL A 217 15.25 14.35 -9.56
CA VAL A 217 14.59 13.60 -10.64
C VAL A 217 13.11 13.49 -10.33
N SER A 218 12.26 13.82 -11.30
CA SER A 218 10.81 13.76 -11.17
C SER A 218 10.13 13.42 -12.49
N LYS A 219 8.90 12.91 -12.43
CA LYS A 219 8.04 12.74 -13.59
C LYS A 219 6.58 12.85 -13.16
N PRO A 220 5.70 13.49 -13.94
CA PRO A 220 4.28 13.59 -13.57
C PRO A 220 3.65 12.23 -13.26
N GLY A 221 3.02 12.10 -12.09
CA GLY A 221 2.42 10.85 -11.59
C GLY A 221 3.41 9.83 -11.01
N TYR A 222 4.69 10.19 -10.90
CA TYR A 222 5.75 9.36 -10.30
C TYR A 222 6.25 9.97 -8.98
N SER A 223 6.93 9.15 -8.19
CA SER A 223 7.69 9.63 -7.03
C SER A 223 8.86 10.51 -7.47
N THR A 224 9.42 11.25 -6.52
CA THR A 224 10.60 12.10 -6.72
C THR A 224 11.78 11.53 -5.96
N ASP A 225 12.95 11.56 -6.59
CA ASP A 225 14.21 11.21 -5.93
C ASP A 225 15.25 12.30 -6.12
N LYS A 226 16.19 12.45 -5.17
CA LYS A 226 17.18 13.53 -5.19
C LYS A 226 18.43 13.21 -4.40
N THR A 227 19.47 14.01 -4.62
CA THR A 227 20.66 14.06 -3.78
C THR A 227 20.46 15.00 -2.59
N TYR A 228 21.27 14.84 -1.55
CA TYR A 228 21.21 15.62 -0.31
C TYR A 228 22.57 16.22 0.02
N PRO A 229 22.62 17.43 0.64
CA PRO A 229 23.89 18.02 1.07
C PRO A 229 24.55 17.13 2.14
N PRO A 230 25.82 16.80 2.01
CA PRO A 230 26.55 16.10 3.08
C PRO A 230 26.73 17.01 4.30
N ASN A 231 26.81 16.42 5.49
CA ASN A 231 26.98 17.12 6.78
C ASN A 231 25.84 18.08 7.15
N ASP A 232 24.66 17.94 6.57
CA ASP A 232 23.47 18.66 7.04
C ASP A 232 23.04 18.09 8.40
N PRO A 233 22.79 18.95 9.44
CA PRO A 233 22.39 18.46 10.77
C PRO A 233 21.16 17.57 10.77
N SER A 234 20.24 17.76 9.83
CA SER A 234 19.03 16.93 9.67
C SER A 234 19.30 15.61 8.92
N ASN A 235 20.38 15.53 8.15
CA ASN A 235 20.82 14.34 7.41
C ASN A 235 22.35 14.32 7.26
N PRO A 236 23.10 14.04 8.32
CA PRO A 236 24.55 14.17 8.32
C PRO A 236 25.27 13.21 7.37
N ASN A 237 24.71 12.03 7.15
CA ASN A 237 25.28 10.99 6.29
C ASN A 237 24.25 10.55 5.25
N PRO A 238 24.01 11.38 4.20
CA PRO A 238 23.05 11.04 3.16
C PRO A 238 23.48 9.81 2.35
N ILE A 239 22.54 8.95 2.02
CA ILE A 239 22.76 7.79 1.14
C ILE A 239 23.12 8.27 -0.27
N ASN A 240 22.45 9.32 -0.75
CA ASN A 240 22.70 9.95 -2.03
C ASN A 240 23.26 11.38 -1.79
N PRO A 241 24.57 11.57 -1.53
CA PRO A 241 25.14 12.90 -1.38
C PRO A 241 25.14 13.66 -2.72
N HIS A 242 25.24 15.00 -2.67
CA HIS A 242 25.43 15.79 -3.88
C HIS A 242 26.61 15.24 -4.70
N ALA A 243 26.44 15.17 -6.02
CA ALA A 243 27.41 14.49 -6.87
C ALA A 243 28.72 15.29 -6.96
N THR A 244 29.82 14.54 -7.04
CA THR A 244 31.19 15.07 -7.26
C THR A 244 31.58 14.81 -8.70
N VAL A 245 31.98 15.84 -9.41
CA VAL A 245 32.56 15.72 -10.76
C VAL A 245 34.06 15.98 -10.67
N ILE A 246 34.86 15.02 -11.14
CA ILE A 246 36.31 15.03 -11.15
C ILE A 246 36.86 15.39 -12.54
N GLU A 247 38.04 15.98 -12.60
CA GLU A 247 38.72 16.38 -13.83
C GLU A 247 38.92 15.15 -14.75
N GLN A 248 38.49 15.27 -16.01
CA GLN A 248 38.53 14.21 -17.02
C GLN A 248 37.92 12.86 -16.54
N GLY A 249 37.08 12.90 -15.49
CA GLY A 249 36.42 11.76 -14.90
C GLY A 249 34.97 11.65 -15.33
N LEU A 250 34.46 10.41 -15.26
CA LEU A 250 33.05 10.11 -15.40
C LEU A 250 32.45 9.80 -14.04
N THR A 251 31.43 10.55 -13.66
CA THR A 251 30.60 10.28 -12.48
C THR A 251 29.26 9.76 -12.94
N ILE A 252 28.80 8.64 -12.39
CA ILE A 252 27.47 8.06 -12.67
C ILE A 252 26.65 8.12 -11.38
N VAL A 253 25.44 8.68 -11.47
CA VAL A 253 24.48 8.72 -10.37
C VAL A 253 23.18 8.10 -10.83
N SER A 254 22.63 7.19 -10.03
CA SER A 254 21.40 6.47 -10.35
C SER A 254 20.28 6.85 -9.40
N PHE A 255 19.07 7.00 -9.93
CA PHE A 255 17.85 7.32 -9.18
C PHE A 255 16.77 6.32 -9.50
N SER A 256 15.88 6.07 -8.53
CA SER A 256 14.73 5.20 -8.72
C SER A 256 13.44 5.95 -8.44
N ILE A 257 12.60 6.11 -9.47
CA ILE A 257 11.27 6.71 -9.37
C ILE A 257 10.25 5.79 -10.04
N ASP A 258 9.06 5.69 -9.46
CA ASP A 258 7.97 4.92 -10.06
C ASP A 258 6.64 5.61 -9.82
N LYS A 259 5.58 5.10 -10.46
CA LYS A 259 4.23 5.64 -10.32
C LYS A 259 3.79 5.66 -8.87
N LEU A 260 3.13 6.74 -8.51
CA LEU A 260 2.57 6.93 -7.18
C LEU A 260 1.36 6.01 -6.97
N SER A 261 1.14 5.65 -5.73
CA SER A 261 0.10 4.73 -5.27
C SER A 261 -0.78 5.37 -4.20
N ASN A 262 -1.87 4.71 -3.87
CA ASN A 262 -2.78 5.15 -2.81
C ASN A 262 -3.00 4.02 -1.82
N LEU A 263 -3.33 4.39 -0.59
CA LEU A 263 -3.56 3.45 0.50
C LEU A 263 -4.84 3.78 1.24
N ASN A 264 -5.76 2.80 1.31
CA ASN A 264 -6.89 2.81 2.22
C ASN A 264 -6.47 2.14 3.52
N ILE A 265 -6.64 2.81 4.64
CA ILE A 265 -6.30 2.32 5.96
C ILE A 265 -7.58 2.21 6.76
N TYR A 266 -7.83 1.03 7.34
CA TYR A 266 -8.94 0.78 8.25
C TYR A 266 -8.40 0.38 9.61
N THR A 267 -9.01 0.91 10.68
CA THR A 267 -8.77 0.48 12.06
C THR A 267 -10.03 -0.20 12.60
N GLN A 268 -9.86 -1.42 13.11
CA GLN A 268 -10.97 -2.26 13.58
C GLN A 268 -10.52 -3.14 14.76
N ASP A 269 -11.49 -3.66 15.51
CA ASP A 269 -11.23 -4.67 16.53
C ASP A 269 -11.24 -6.10 15.95
N LYS A 270 -10.96 -7.09 16.80
CA LYS A 270 -10.97 -8.52 16.44
C LYS A 270 -12.35 -9.07 16.04
N PHE A 271 -13.41 -8.29 16.22
CA PHE A 271 -14.79 -8.62 15.81
C PHE A 271 -15.21 -7.88 14.54
N CYS A 272 -14.30 -7.33 13.77
CA CYS A 272 -14.55 -6.51 12.57
C CYS A 272 -15.32 -5.21 12.85
N LYS A 273 -15.42 -4.78 14.09
CA LYS A 273 -16.08 -3.51 14.42
C LYS A 273 -15.11 -2.38 14.18
N PRO A 274 -15.48 -1.36 13.38
CA PRO A 274 -14.64 -0.19 13.18
C PRO A 274 -14.31 0.49 14.50
N VAL A 275 -13.05 0.91 14.66
CA VAL A 275 -12.57 1.72 15.79
C VAL A 275 -12.05 3.03 15.21
N GLY A 276 -12.81 4.11 15.44
CA GLY A 276 -12.51 5.43 14.86
C GLY A 276 -11.60 6.30 15.73
N ASN A 277 -11.11 7.39 15.11
CA ASN A 277 -10.27 8.41 15.74
C ASN A 277 -8.96 7.86 16.33
N ILE A 278 -8.35 6.89 15.64
CA ILE A 278 -7.06 6.30 16.03
C ILE A 278 -5.94 7.14 15.42
N ASP A 279 -5.12 7.74 16.28
CA ASP A 279 -3.89 8.42 15.90
C ASP A 279 -2.79 7.39 15.65
N PHE A 280 -2.15 7.48 14.49
CA PHE A 280 -1.06 6.59 14.13
C PHE A 280 0.02 7.30 13.32
N LYS A 281 1.23 6.78 13.40
CA LYS A 281 2.35 7.14 12.56
C LYS A 281 2.54 6.08 11.49
N ILE A 282 2.73 6.51 10.25
CA ILE A 282 3.12 5.65 9.13
C ILE A 282 4.51 6.05 8.67
N THR A 283 5.41 5.07 8.55
CA THR A 283 6.81 5.29 8.19
C THR A 283 7.21 4.32 7.09
N GLY A 284 7.81 4.84 6.00
CA GLY A 284 8.40 4.03 4.93
C GLY A 284 9.77 3.49 5.32
N SER A 285 10.14 2.36 4.75
CA SER A 285 11.43 1.69 4.98
C SER A 285 12.59 2.33 4.21
N LYS A 286 12.31 3.04 3.10
CA LYS A 286 13.33 3.74 2.33
C LYS A 286 14.00 4.82 3.16
N LEU A 287 15.33 4.80 3.16
CA LEU A 287 16.14 5.76 3.89
C LEU A 287 16.75 6.80 2.94
N ILE A 288 16.90 8.03 3.44
CA ILE A 288 17.66 9.11 2.79
C ILE A 288 18.99 9.37 3.49
N GLY A 289 19.17 8.83 4.70
CA GLY A 289 20.40 8.96 5.49
C GLY A 289 20.58 7.81 6.47
N THR A 290 21.82 7.65 6.94
CA THR A 290 22.23 6.63 7.91
C THR A 290 22.99 7.28 9.08
N ASN A 291 22.98 6.63 10.25
CA ASN A 291 23.67 7.09 11.47
C ASN A 291 23.38 8.57 11.84
N PRO A 292 22.12 8.94 12.20
CA PRO A 292 20.94 8.06 12.40
C PRO A 292 20.23 7.69 11.11
N ASN A 293 19.43 6.62 11.15
CA ASN A 293 18.54 6.27 10.04
C ASN A 293 17.45 7.33 9.87
N ILE A 294 17.33 7.88 8.67
CA ILE A 294 16.35 8.90 8.33
C ILE A 294 15.47 8.36 7.21
N SER A 295 14.20 8.11 7.52
CA SER A 295 13.24 7.61 6.53
C SER A 295 12.90 8.69 5.51
N LYS A 296 12.76 8.29 4.24
CA LYS A 296 12.33 9.18 3.14
C LYS A 296 10.90 9.69 3.36
N PHE A 297 10.04 8.86 3.96
CA PHE A 297 8.65 9.20 4.27
C PHE A 297 8.31 8.82 5.71
N SER A 298 7.76 9.77 6.45
CA SER A 298 7.16 9.53 7.75
C SER A 298 6.12 10.62 8.01
N THR A 299 4.92 10.22 8.43
CA THR A 299 3.86 11.16 8.79
C THR A 299 2.98 10.62 9.90
N THR A 300 2.40 11.52 10.69
CA THR A 300 1.39 11.21 11.69
C THR A 300 0.04 11.68 11.18
N THR A 301 -0.98 10.86 11.36
CA THR A 301 -2.36 11.13 10.94
C THR A 301 -3.33 10.32 11.77
N SER A 302 -4.64 10.52 11.59
CA SER A 302 -5.69 9.78 12.30
C SER A 302 -6.74 9.23 11.35
N THR A 303 -7.39 8.13 11.76
CA THR A 303 -8.61 7.65 11.11
C THR A 303 -9.81 8.52 11.49
N ASP A 304 -10.84 8.52 10.65
CA ASP A 304 -12.11 9.18 10.95
C ASP A 304 -12.93 8.39 12.00
N SER A 305 -14.14 8.85 12.31
CA SER A 305 -15.05 8.20 13.27
C SER A 305 -15.48 6.79 12.84
N ASN A 306 -15.32 6.42 11.57
CA ASN A 306 -15.61 5.11 11.02
C ASN A 306 -14.35 4.21 10.92
N GLY A 307 -13.22 4.67 11.47
CA GLY A 307 -11.97 3.94 11.42
C GLY A 307 -11.30 3.96 10.04
N TYR A 308 -11.57 4.96 9.21
CA TYR A 308 -11.05 5.04 7.84
C TYR A 308 -10.08 6.21 7.64
N LYS A 309 -9.02 5.97 6.87
CA LYS A 309 -8.10 6.99 6.37
C LYS A 309 -7.65 6.67 4.96
N PHE A 310 -7.70 7.67 4.07
CA PHE A 310 -7.14 7.59 2.73
C PHE A 310 -5.85 8.40 2.65
N LEU A 311 -4.79 7.78 2.14
CA LEU A 311 -3.54 8.43 1.81
C LEU A 311 -3.28 8.30 0.30
N SER A 312 -3.07 9.44 -0.36
CA SER A 312 -2.79 9.50 -1.79
C SER A 312 -1.34 9.86 -2.07
N ASN A 313 -0.89 9.56 -3.29
CA ASN A 313 0.43 9.93 -3.79
C ASN A 313 1.59 9.38 -2.94
N LEU A 314 1.43 8.18 -2.43
CA LEU A 314 2.50 7.48 -1.73
C LEU A 314 3.49 6.87 -2.74
N GLU A 315 4.75 6.88 -2.40
CA GLU A 315 5.78 6.15 -3.13
C GLU A 315 5.65 4.65 -2.83
N TRP A 316 5.99 3.78 -3.78
CA TRP A 316 6.15 2.34 -3.54
C TRP A 316 7.23 2.10 -2.47
N ASP A 317 6.85 1.39 -1.41
CA ASP A 317 7.72 1.15 -0.24
C ASP A 317 7.13 0.03 0.64
N GLU A 318 7.83 -0.32 1.69
CA GLU A 318 7.31 -1.10 2.81
C GLU A 318 7.00 -0.15 3.97
N TYR A 319 5.73 -0.13 4.38
CA TYR A 319 5.21 0.79 5.39
C TYR A 319 4.98 0.10 6.73
N ILE A 320 5.45 0.74 7.79
CA ILE A 320 5.26 0.35 9.19
C ILE A 320 4.25 1.31 9.81
N PHE A 321 3.38 0.76 10.68
CA PHE A 321 2.35 1.49 11.40
C PHE A 321 2.62 1.43 12.90
N GLU A 322 2.54 2.57 13.56
CA GLU A 322 2.68 2.73 15.01
C GLU A 322 1.46 3.48 15.53
N ILE A 323 0.71 2.87 16.45
CA ILE A 323 -0.46 3.52 17.09
C ILE A 323 0.07 4.49 18.15
N LEU A 324 -0.38 5.72 18.09
CA LEU A 324 0.02 6.80 19.01
C LEU A 324 -1.06 7.10 20.05
N GLU A 325 -2.29 6.62 19.84
CA GLU A 325 -3.39 6.76 20.78
C GLU A 325 -3.11 5.97 22.07
N GLN A 326 -3.16 6.65 23.23
CA GLN A 326 -2.84 6.03 24.51
C GLN A 326 -3.81 4.92 24.94
N SER A 327 -5.06 5.01 24.47
CA SER A 327 -6.13 4.07 24.82
C SER A 327 -6.08 2.78 24.00
N PHE A 328 -5.27 2.73 22.95
CA PHE A 328 -5.21 1.61 22.01
C PHE A 328 -3.77 1.20 21.69
N ILE A 329 -3.63 -0.07 21.29
CA ILE A 329 -2.39 -0.66 20.81
C ILE A 329 -2.64 -1.39 19.49
N LEU A 330 -1.59 -1.53 18.69
CA LEU A 330 -1.61 -2.40 17.50
C LEU A 330 -1.62 -3.86 17.95
N ALA A 331 -2.68 -4.59 17.61
CA ALA A 331 -2.84 -6.02 17.91
C ALA A 331 -2.55 -6.92 16.70
N GLY A 332 -2.29 -6.31 15.53
CA GLY A 332 -1.98 -7.01 14.28
C GLY A 332 -2.53 -6.28 13.08
N ALA A 333 -2.50 -6.95 11.95
CA ALA A 333 -3.13 -6.51 10.71
C ALA A 333 -3.64 -7.72 9.93
N LEU A 334 -4.61 -7.53 9.04
CA LEU A 334 -5.06 -8.62 8.15
C LEU A 334 -4.02 -8.91 7.06
N GLN A 335 -3.27 -7.89 6.66
CA GLN A 335 -2.16 -8.00 5.71
C GLN A 335 -0.83 -8.10 6.48
N PRO A 336 0.21 -8.71 5.91
CA PRO A 336 1.54 -8.74 6.53
C PRO A 336 2.10 -7.33 6.76
N LEU A 337 2.79 -7.13 7.88
CA LEU A 337 3.56 -5.93 8.17
C LEU A 337 5.07 -6.28 8.19
N PRO A 338 5.96 -5.41 7.68
CA PRO A 338 5.69 -4.15 6.99
C PRO A 338 4.80 -4.30 5.77
N PHE A 339 3.87 -3.36 5.55
CA PHE A 339 2.94 -3.43 4.44
C PHE A 339 3.62 -3.02 3.14
N ARG A 340 3.69 -3.92 2.17
CA ARG A 340 4.32 -3.67 0.88
C ARG A 340 3.34 -3.02 -0.10
N LEU A 341 3.57 -1.74 -0.40
CA LEU A 341 2.81 -0.99 -1.39
C LEU A 341 3.55 -1.02 -2.74
N LEU A 342 2.92 -1.59 -3.76
CA LEU A 342 3.47 -1.65 -5.11
C LEU A 342 3.14 -0.38 -5.91
N PRO A 343 3.91 -0.05 -6.98
CA PRO A 343 3.63 1.10 -7.83
C PRO A 343 2.28 1.00 -8.56
N ASP A 344 1.65 2.16 -8.83
CA ASP A 344 0.40 2.27 -9.62
C ASP A 344 -0.77 1.48 -9.02
N LYS A 345 -0.83 1.37 -7.69
CA LYS A 345 -1.87 0.61 -6.98
C LYS A 345 -2.68 1.49 -6.02
N THR A 346 -3.90 1.07 -5.81
CA THR A 346 -4.69 1.49 -4.65
C THR A 346 -4.94 0.24 -3.83
N GLU A 347 -4.26 0.15 -2.70
CA GLU A 347 -4.28 -1.02 -1.82
C GLU A 347 -5.03 -0.71 -0.52
N THR A 348 -5.33 -1.75 0.24
CA THR A 348 -6.02 -1.63 1.52
C THR A 348 -5.25 -2.35 2.61
N VAL A 349 -5.06 -1.70 3.74
CA VAL A 349 -4.54 -2.29 4.96
C VAL A 349 -5.56 -2.18 6.09
N ASN A 350 -5.82 -3.28 6.77
CA ASN A 350 -6.71 -3.33 7.94
C ASN A 350 -5.87 -3.56 9.19
N LEU A 351 -5.75 -2.53 10.00
CA LEU A 351 -5.04 -2.58 11.28
C LEU A 351 -6.02 -3.06 12.36
N ILE A 352 -5.62 -4.08 13.09
CA ILE A 352 -6.39 -4.59 14.23
C ILE A 352 -5.86 -3.87 15.47
N VAL A 353 -6.75 -3.16 16.17
CA VAL A 353 -6.41 -2.44 17.39
C VAL A 353 -7.11 -3.08 18.59
N ASN A 354 -6.46 -3.03 19.74
CA ASN A 354 -7.00 -3.48 21.02
C ASN A 354 -6.85 -2.37 22.05
N THR A 355 -7.63 -2.43 23.13
CA THR A 355 -7.45 -1.52 24.25
C THR A 355 -6.04 -1.64 24.83
N SER A 356 -5.48 -0.49 25.21
CA SER A 356 -4.11 -0.42 25.72
C SER A 356 -3.93 -1.27 26.98
N SER A 357 -2.78 -1.90 27.10
CA SER A 357 -2.27 -2.51 28.32
C SER A 357 -0.83 -2.04 28.56
N PRO A 358 -0.37 -1.97 29.83
CA PRO A 358 0.90 -1.31 30.14
C PRO A 358 2.12 -1.96 29.48
N ASN A 359 2.14 -3.25 29.32
CA ASN A 359 3.22 -3.97 28.64
C ASN A 359 2.62 -5.05 27.76
N TYR A 360 3.02 -5.09 26.50
CA TYR A 360 2.53 -6.08 25.55
C TYR A 360 3.59 -6.50 24.54
N LEU A 361 3.45 -7.72 24.05
CA LEU A 361 4.29 -8.31 23.02
C LEU A 361 3.40 -8.72 21.84
N LEU A 362 3.61 -8.12 20.69
CA LEU A 362 3.02 -8.53 19.42
C LEU A 362 4.02 -9.43 18.68
N VAL A 363 3.62 -10.66 18.40
CA VAL A 363 4.45 -11.65 17.69
C VAL A 363 3.86 -11.90 16.33
N GLN A 364 4.66 -11.69 15.29
CA GLN A 364 4.36 -12.06 13.91
C GLN A 364 5.06 -13.37 13.57
N VAL A 365 4.34 -14.31 12.95
CA VAL A 365 4.88 -15.60 12.50
C VAL A 365 4.80 -15.68 10.98
N LEU A 366 5.95 -15.92 10.36
CA LEU A 366 6.10 -16.05 8.90
C LEU A 366 6.81 -17.36 8.56
N ASP A 367 6.69 -17.81 7.30
CA ASP A 367 7.53 -18.88 6.77
C ASP A 367 8.88 -18.34 6.24
N GLU A 368 9.71 -19.21 5.68
CA GLU A 368 10.99 -18.87 5.05
C GLU A 368 10.85 -17.90 3.86
N ASN A 369 9.69 -17.86 3.20
CA ASN A 369 9.39 -16.99 2.05
C ASN A 369 8.75 -15.65 2.46
N ASN A 370 8.63 -15.38 3.77
CA ASN A 370 7.90 -14.25 4.37
C ASN A 370 6.38 -14.30 4.19
N GLU A 371 5.80 -15.49 3.91
CA GLU A 371 4.36 -15.66 3.85
C GLU A 371 3.76 -15.87 5.26
N PRO A 372 2.57 -15.33 5.54
CA PRO A 372 1.87 -15.50 6.82
C PRO A 372 1.66 -16.96 7.20
N LEU A 373 1.99 -17.33 8.43
CA LEU A 373 1.71 -18.66 8.98
C LEU A 373 0.51 -18.64 9.94
N ASP A 374 -0.60 -19.23 9.48
CA ASP A 374 -1.80 -19.52 10.27
C ASP A 374 -1.59 -20.72 11.21
N PHE A 375 -2.43 -20.84 12.22
CA PHE A 375 -2.44 -21.96 13.18
C PHE A 375 -1.06 -22.33 13.77
N ALA A 376 -0.13 -21.38 13.83
CA ALA A 376 1.11 -21.55 14.56
C ALA A 376 0.88 -21.32 16.05
N THR A 377 1.38 -22.22 16.88
CA THR A 377 1.33 -22.08 18.35
C THR A 377 2.50 -21.22 18.81
N VAL A 378 2.19 -20.17 19.54
CA VAL A 378 3.15 -19.24 20.13
C VAL A 378 3.01 -19.30 21.64
N THR A 379 4.05 -19.76 22.33
CA THR A 379 4.07 -19.91 23.78
C THR A 379 5.05 -18.92 24.38
N LEU A 380 4.59 -18.14 25.36
CA LEU A 380 5.41 -17.19 26.11
C LEU A 380 5.51 -17.67 27.55
N ILE A 381 6.75 -17.93 27.99
CA ILE A 381 7.07 -18.45 29.35
C ILE A 381 7.95 -17.45 30.08
N GLY A 382 7.52 -17.01 31.26
CA GLY A 382 8.27 -16.13 32.15
C GLY A 382 8.11 -16.56 33.61
N THR A 383 8.64 -15.79 34.55
CA THR A 383 8.45 -16.04 35.98
C THR A 383 6.97 -15.89 36.34
N ASN A 384 6.33 -17.00 36.73
CA ASN A 384 4.89 -17.08 37.02
C ASN A 384 3.97 -16.73 35.84
N TYR A 385 4.46 -16.85 34.60
CA TYR A 385 3.69 -16.62 33.37
C TYR A 385 3.93 -17.77 32.40
N ASN A 386 2.84 -18.38 31.95
CA ASN A 386 2.87 -19.38 30.88
C ASN A 386 1.56 -19.28 30.11
N LYS A 387 1.63 -18.78 28.89
CA LYS A 387 0.45 -18.62 28.01
C LYS A 387 0.79 -19.02 26.60
N SER A 388 -0.07 -19.84 26.00
CA SER A 388 0.03 -20.22 24.58
C SER A 388 -1.14 -19.63 23.82
N LEU A 389 -0.86 -18.98 22.70
CA LEU A 389 -1.81 -18.44 21.75
C LEU A 389 -1.57 -19.09 20.38
N ILE A 390 -2.58 -19.07 19.53
CA ILE A 390 -2.50 -19.65 18.18
C ILE A 390 -2.84 -18.54 17.18
N THR A 391 -2.02 -18.37 16.13
CA THR A 391 -2.32 -17.40 15.06
C THR A 391 -3.64 -17.74 14.39
N GLU A 392 -4.43 -16.73 13.97
CA GLU A 392 -5.79 -16.85 13.42
C GLU A 392 -6.85 -17.36 14.42
N VAL A 393 -6.50 -17.60 15.68
CA VAL A 393 -7.45 -18.13 16.69
C VAL A 393 -7.60 -17.16 17.85
N SER A 394 -8.81 -16.90 18.27
CA SER A 394 -9.12 -16.16 19.49
C SER A 394 -9.98 -17.00 20.43
N GLU A 395 -10.10 -16.55 21.67
CA GLU A 395 -10.84 -17.24 22.73
C GLU A 395 -11.94 -16.35 23.31
N ILE A 396 -13.08 -16.99 23.65
CA ILE A 396 -14.15 -16.42 24.46
C ILE A 396 -14.30 -17.29 25.69
N LEU A 397 -14.15 -16.70 26.87
CA LEU A 397 -14.32 -17.37 28.16
C LEU A 397 -15.60 -16.87 28.82
N GLU A 398 -16.53 -17.78 29.09
CA GLU A 398 -17.73 -17.55 29.85
C GLU A 398 -17.59 -18.19 31.24
N ASN A 399 -17.54 -17.36 32.29
CA ASN A 399 -17.41 -17.79 33.68
C ASN A 399 -18.27 -16.99 34.66
N ASN A 400 -19.10 -16.09 34.13
CA ASN A 400 -20.03 -15.28 34.94
C ASN A 400 -21.40 -15.25 34.23
N TRP A 401 -22.37 -15.93 34.82
CA TRP A 401 -23.73 -16.04 34.28
C TRP A 401 -24.75 -15.21 35.04
N ILE A 402 -24.38 -14.53 36.13
CA ILE A 402 -25.27 -13.66 36.88
C ILE A 402 -25.70 -12.51 35.94
N ASN A 403 -27.01 -12.48 35.61
CA ASN A 403 -27.60 -11.55 34.63
C ASN A 403 -27.06 -11.69 33.20
N ASN A 404 -26.31 -12.76 32.90
CA ASN A 404 -25.70 -13.00 31.59
C ASN A 404 -26.18 -14.30 30.94
N TYR A 405 -27.50 -14.54 30.93
CA TYR A 405 -28.19 -15.63 30.27
C TYR A 405 -29.42 -15.12 29.52
N SER A 406 -29.93 -15.90 28.59
CA SER A 406 -31.17 -15.63 27.85
C SER A 406 -32.38 -16.25 28.54
N GLU A 407 -32.24 -17.48 29.00
CA GLU A 407 -33.30 -18.29 29.60
C GLU A 407 -32.70 -19.28 30.58
N LYS A 408 -33.39 -19.60 31.65
CA LYS A 408 -33.07 -20.73 32.53
C LYS A 408 -34.32 -21.28 33.22
N THR A 409 -34.29 -22.54 33.60
CA THR A 409 -35.31 -23.16 34.42
C THR A 409 -35.22 -22.70 35.90
N ASN A 410 -36.29 -22.90 36.64
CA ASN A 410 -36.41 -22.38 38.01
C ASN A 410 -35.41 -23.02 39.00
N ASN A 411 -35.03 -24.27 38.76
CA ASN A 411 -34.10 -25.02 39.61
C ASN A 411 -32.62 -24.83 39.26
N ILE A 412 -32.30 -23.89 38.36
CA ILE A 412 -30.91 -23.46 38.12
C ILE A 412 -30.56 -22.33 39.09
N GLU A 413 -29.50 -22.52 39.84
CA GLU A 413 -28.85 -21.53 40.69
C GLU A 413 -27.55 -21.03 40.00
N LEU A 414 -27.33 -19.72 40.07
CA LEU A 414 -26.15 -19.05 39.51
C LEU A 414 -25.34 -18.45 40.68
N SER A 415 -24.07 -18.82 40.75
CA SER A 415 -23.12 -18.19 41.66
C SER A 415 -22.02 -17.47 40.87
N PHE A 416 -21.13 -16.76 41.57
CA PHE A 416 -19.92 -16.19 40.96
C PHE A 416 -18.93 -17.27 40.48
N GLU A 417 -19.06 -18.50 40.99
CA GLU A 417 -18.12 -19.58 40.74
C GLU A 417 -18.62 -20.60 39.73
N ASP A 418 -19.95 -20.83 39.67
CA ASP A 418 -20.53 -21.90 38.86
C ASP A 418 -22.04 -21.77 38.57
N ILE A 419 -22.53 -22.62 37.65
CA ILE A 419 -23.92 -22.95 37.44
C ILE A 419 -24.19 -24.32 38.09
N ARG A 420 -25.19 -24.41 38.95
CA ARG A 420 -25.60 -25.65 39.62
C ARG A 420 -27.11 -25.78 39.73
N LEU A 421 -27.60 -26.92 40.23
CA LEU A 421 -28.99 -27.06 40.65
C LEU A 421 -29.19 -26.30 41.97
N LYS A 422 -30.39 -25.75 42.13
CA LYS A 422 -30.78 -25.04 43.36
C LYS A 422 -30.99 -26.02 44.50
N ASN A 423 -30.39 -25.69 45.65
CA ASN A 423 -30.57 -26.46 46.85
C ASN A 423 -31.79 -25.98 47.64
N TYR A 424 -32.66 -26.92 48.04
CA TYR A 424 -33.83 -26.66 48.85
C TYR A 424 -33.65 -27.40 50.19
N ASP A 425 -33.26 -26.68 51.24
CA ASP A 425 -33.05 -27.24 52.60
C ASP A 425 -32.13 -28.44 52.67
N GLY A 426 -31.05 -28.42 51.88
CA GLY A 426 -30.08 -29.49 51.79
C GLY A 426 -30.33 -30.55 50.71
N ILE A 427 -31.40 -30.45 49.96
CA ILE A 427 -31.84 -31.43 48.96
C ILE A 427 -31.83 -30.81 47.55
N TYR A 428 -31.29 -31.49 46.55
CA TYR A 428 -31.36 -31.13 45.15
C TYR A 428 -32.53 -31.83 44.43
N PRO A 429 -33.18 -31.15 43.45
CA PRO A 429 -34.28 -31.75 42.69
C PRO A 429 -33.75 -32.91 41.82
N THR A 430 -34.20 -34.13 42.08
CA THR A 430 -33.78 -35.34 41.39
C THR A 430 -34.68 -35.67 40.21
N GLY A 431 -34.09 -36.30 39.17
CA GLY A 431 -34.82 -36.85 38.02
C GLY A 431 -35.40 -35.85 37.03
N THR A 432 -35.18 -34.52 37.26
CA THR A 432 -35.57 -33.47 36.34
C THR A 432 -34.36 -32.97 35.58
N GLU A 433 -34.53 -32.69 34.27
CA GLU A 433 -33.51 -32.07 33.46
C GLU A 433 -33.72 -30.55 33.49
N GLU A 434 -32.79 -29.87 34.10
CA GLU A 434 -32.79 -28.40 34.18
C GLU A 434 -31.80 -27.81 33.20
N TYR A 435 -32.03 -26.58 32.71
CA TYR A 435 -31.13 -25.97 31.75
C TYR A 435 -30.95 -24.47 31.92
N LEU A 436 -29.84 -24.00 31.32
CA LEU A 436 -29.57 -22.59 31.06
C LEU A 436 -29.19 -22.38 29.60
N ILE A 437 -29.75 -21.34 28.97
CA ILE A 437 -29.37 -20.86 27.65
C ILE A 437 -28.58 -19.56 27.80
N SER A 438 -27.40 -19.49 27.21
CA SER A 438 -26.53 -18.31 27.23
C SER A 438 -27.18 -17.13 26.53
N LYS A 439 -26.68 -15.91 26.80
CA LYS A 439 -26.85 -14.78 25.86
C LYS A 439 -26.18 -15.11 24.53
N THR A 440 -26.47 -14.29 23.53
CA THR A 440 -25.83 -14.41 22.22
C THR A 440 -24.35 -14.00 22.32
N ILE A 441 -23.49 -14.88 21.86
CA ILE A 441 -22.08 -14.62 21.59
C ILE A 441 -22.00 -14.18 20.13
N ASP A 442 -21.49 -12.97 19.88
CA ASP A 442 -21.29 -12.42 18.53
C ASP A 442 -19.82 -12.59 18.13
N LEU A 443 -19.55 -13.37 17.10
CA LEU A 443 -18.22 -13.58 16.51
C LEU A 443 -17.80 -12.42 15.59
N GLY A 444 -18.62 -11.37 15.44
CA GLY A 444 -18.34 -10.17 14.67
C GLY A 444 -18.72 -10.26 13.19
N THR A 445 -18.47 -11.35 12.55
CA THR A 445 -18.80 -11.61 11.14
C THR A 445 -19.18 -13.06 10.92
N SER A 446 -19.93 -13.32 9.84
CA SER A 446 -20.16 -14.68 9.35
C SER A 446 -19.09 -15.16 8.35
N ILE A 447 -18.26 -14.24 7.85
CA ILE A 447 -17.24 -14.57 6.83
C ILE A 447 -16.07 -15.25 7.52
N ASP A 448 -15.73 -16.45 7.05
CA ASP A 448 -14.66 -17.30 7.57
C ASP A 448 -14.75 -17.55 9.09
N SER A 449 -15.95 -17.40 9.66
CA SER A 449 -16.19 -17.65 11.08
C SER A 449 -16.46 -19.13 11.35
N LYS A 450 -15.89 -19.63 12.43
CA LYS A 450 -16.10 -21.01 12.90
C LYS A 450 -15.67 -21.15 14.36
N ILE A 451 -16.44 -21.91 15.15
CA ILE A 451 -15.93 -22.42 16.42
C ILE A 451 -15.05 -23.64 16.11
N LEU A 452 -13.79 -23.56 16.52
CA LEU A 452 -12.81 -24.64 16.32
C LEU A 452 -12.85 -25.65 17.44
N LYS A 453 -13.11 -25.17 18.67
CA LYS A 453 -13.05 -26.00 19.87
C LYS A 453 -13.94 -25.44 20.98
N ILE A 454 -14.59 -26.33 21.72
CA ILE A 454 -15.28 -26.05 22.97
C ILE A 454 -14.57 -26.78 24.11
N GLU A 455 -14.30 -26.07 25.19
CA GLU A 455 -13.69 -26.61 26.42
C GLU A 455 -14.51 -26.12 27.61
N TRP A 456 -14.69 -26.96 28.63
CA TRP A 456 -15.32 -26.53 29.87
C TRP A 456 -14.68 -27.21 31.08
N ASN A 457 -14.76 -26.54 32.21
CA ASN A 457 -14.38 -27.07 33.50
C ASN A 457 -15.64 -27.25 34.36
N ALA A 458 -15.84 -28.45 34.85
CA ALA A 458 -17.02 -28.83 35.63
C ALA A 458 -16.69 -29.89 36.69
N ASP A 459 -17.38 -29.82 37.82
CA ASP A 459 -17.44 -30.91 38.78
C ASP A 459 -18.70 -31.72 38.49
N ILE A 460 -18.54 -32.99 38.18
CA ILE A 460 -19.64 -33.92 37.83
C ILE A 460 -19.59 -35.13 38.79
N PRO A 461 -20.19 -34.98 39.98
CA PRO A 461 -20.26 -36.10 40.93
C PRO A 461 -20.99 -37.32 40.36
N GLU A 462 -20.77 -38.47 40.99
CA GLU A 462 -21.47 -39.70 40.64
C GLU A 462 -22.99 -39.49 40.71
N ASN A 463 -23.73 -40.15 39.83
CA ASN A 463 -25.17 -39.98 39.64
C ASN A 463 -25.63 -38.55 39.23
N THR A 464 -24.73 -37.73 38.69
CA THR A 464 -25.09 -36.45 38.11
C THR A 464 -24.72 -36.39 36.62
N ILE A 465 -25.40 -35.52 35.86
CA ILE A 465 -25.20 -35.37 34.42
C ILE A 465 -25.05 -33.89 34.09
N LEU A 466 -24.02 -33.57 33.33
CA LEU A 466 -23.84 -32.29 32.64
C LEU A 466 -23.64 -32.55 31.17
N LYS A 467 -24.45 -31.91 30.33
CA LYS A 467 -24.33 -32.01 28.87
C LYS A 467 -24.61 -30.66 28.22
N ILE A 468 -24.07 -30.43 27.05
CA ILE A 468 -24.12 -29.15 26.36
C ILE A 468 -24.61 -29.35 24.92
N GLN A 469 -25.36 -28.37 24.42
CA GLN A 469 -25.67 -28.22 23.00
C GLN A 469 -25.32 -26.80 22.56
N ILE A 470 -25.07 -26.60 21.26
CA ILE A 470 -24.74 -25.33 20.66
C ILE A 470 -25.73 -25.03 19.53
N ALA A 471 -26.16 -23.79 19.45
CA ALA A 471 -26.90 -23.25 18.31
C ALA A 471 -26.10 -22.14 17.63
N ALA A 472 -26.07 -22.12 16.30
CA ALA A 472 -25.35 -21.16 15.50
C ALA A 472 -26.20 -20.66 14.32
N ASN A 473 -26.25 -19.33 14.11
CA ASN A 473 -27.04 -18.71 13.04
C ASN A 473 -26.43 -17.37 12.57
N ASN A 474 -27.11 -16.73 11.60
CA ASN A 474 -26.75 -15.41 11.08
C ASN A 474 -27.87 -14.37 11.30
N ASP A 475 -29.02 -14.75 11.84
CA ASP A 475 -30.20 -13.90 12.03
C ASP A 475 -30.39 -13.44 13.48
N ASN A 476 -29.59 -13.97 14.42
CA ASN A 476 -29.69 -13.73 15.87
C ASN A 476 -31.09 -13.99 16.46
N SER A 477 -31.89 -14.83 15.79
CA SER A 477 -33.29 -15.11 16.16
C SER A 477 -33.65 -16.57 16.17
N THR A 478 -33.16 -17.36 15.22
CA THR A 478 -33.48 -18.78 15.06
C THR A 478 -32.45 -19.67 15.75
N TRP A 479 -32.82 -20.32 16.87
CA TRP A 479 -31.88 -21.06 17.70
C TRP A 479 -32.21 -22.57 17.70
N ASN A 480 -31.48 -23.35 16.88
CA ASN A 480 -31.54 -24.80 16.80
C ASN A 480 -30.36 -25.40 17.56
N PHE A 481 -30.60 -25.90 18.77
CA PHE A 481 -29.57 -26.49 19.61
C PHE A 481 -29.24 -27.91 19.18
N VAL A 482 -27.99 -28.19 18.89
CA VAL A 482 -27.48 -29.47 18.40
C VAL A 482 -26.22 -29.89 19.13
N GLY A 483 -25.93 -31.18 19.13
CA GLY A 483 -24.68 -31.73 19.65
C GLY A 483 -23.61 -31.90 18.56
N PRO A 484 -22.55 -32.70 18.82
CA PRO A 484 -21.36 -32.81 17.97
C PRO A 484 -21.61 -33.41 16.59
N ASP A 485 -22.69 -34.17 16.40
CA ASP A 485 -23.09 -34.73 15.10
C ASP A 485 -24.06 -33.83 14.30
N GLY A 486 -24.34 -32.61 14.84
CA GLY A 486 -25.27 -31.66 14.23
C GLY A 486 -26.75 -31.97 14.42
N THR A 487 -27.10 -32.92 15.27
CA THR A 487 -28.50 -33.31 15.57
C THR A 487 -28.95 -32.84 16.96
N PHE A 488 -30.25 -32.65 17.14
CA PHE A 488 -30.83 -32.27 18.43
C PHE A 488 -30.87 -33.41 19.46
N GLN A 489 -30.56 -34.65 19.05
CA GLN A 489 -30.52 -35.82 19.91
C GLN A 489 -29.14 -36.06 20.55
N SER A 490 -28.11 -35.44 20.02
CA SER A 490 -26.75 -35.58 20.55
C SER A 490 -26.35 -34.40 21.46
N TYR A 491 -25.34 -34.64 22.30
CA TYR A 491 -24.85 -33.66 23.31
C TYR A 491 -23.34 -33.75 23.42
N PHE A 492 -22.71 -32.62 23.66
CA PHE A 492 -21.34 -32.57 24.11
C PHE A 492 -21.24 -32.98 25.57
N THR A 493 -20.58 -34.10 25.84
CA THR A 493 -20.38 -34.69 27.17
C THR A 493 -18.91 -34.85 27.55
N ILE A 494 -18.00 -34.63 26.60
CA ILE A 494 -16.56 -34.76 26.78
C ILE A 494 -15.92 -33.42 26.45
N SER A 495 -15.10 -32.91 27.37
CA SER A 495 -14.29 -31.71 27.20
C SER A 495 -12.81 -32.09 27.07
N PRO A 496 -12.07 -31.59 26.08
CA PRO A 496 -12.49 -30.73 24.97
C PRO A 496 -13.22 -31.45 23.84
N SER A 497 -13.95 -30.72 22.97
CA SER A 497 -14.59 -31.23 21.77
C SER A 497 -14.35 -30.30 20.56
N GLU A 498 -14.10 -30.89 19.39
CA GLU A 498 -13.74 -30.19 18.15
C GLU A 498 -14.74 -30.40 17.00
N ASN A 499 -15.81 -31.21 17.19
CA ASN A 499 -16.82 -31.48 16.18
C ASN A 499 -17.86 -30.36 16.10
N LEU A 500 -17.52 -29.26 15.42
CA LEU A 500 -18.31 -28.02 15.40
C LEU A 500 -18.51 -27.48 13.98
N GLU A 501 -18.53 -28.37 12.95
CA GLU A 501 -18.64 -27.98 11.53
C GLU A 501 -19.94 -27.18 11.24
N PHE A 502 -21.03 -27.46 11.95
CA PHE A 502 -22.30 -26.73 11.80
C PHE A 502 -22.20 -25.22 12.19
N THR A 503 -21.11 -24.80 12.84
CA THR A 503 -20.84 -23.39 13.17
C THR A 503 -20.11 -22.63 12.07
N THR A 504 -19.73 -23.30 10.96
CA THR A 504 -19.00 -22.69 9.84
C THR A 504 -19.83 -21.60 9.16
N ASN A 505 -19.23 -20.42 8.97
CA ASN A 505 -19.87 -19.24 8.41
C ASN A 505 -21.11 -18.77 9.19
N LYS A 506 -21.08 -18.94 10.53
CA LYS A 506 -22.11 -18.45 11.44
C LYS A 506 -21.54 -17.34 12.33
N ARG A 507 -22.30 -16.22 12.42
CA ARG A 507 -21.90 -15.07 13.24
C ARG A 507 -22.31 -15.19 14.70
N PHE A 508 -23.51 -15.69 14.95
CA PHE A 508 -24.12 -15.70 16.28
C PHE A 508 -24.18 -17.11 16.85
N ILE A 509 -23.74 -17.26 18.08
CA ILE A 509 -23.67 -18.53 18.79
C ILE A 509 -24.41 -18.40 20.12
N ARG A 510 -25.12 -19.47 20.50
CA ARG A 510 -25.61 -19.71 21.86
C ARG A 510 -25.27 -21.11 22.26
N TYR A 511 -25.08 -21.33 23.55
CA TYR A 511 -25.00 -22.68 24.11
C TYR A 511 -26.14 -22.89 25.10
N LYS A 512 -26.50 -24.15 25.27
CA LYS A 512 -27.49 -24.63 26.24
C LYS A 512 -26.84 -25.71 27.09
N VAL A 513 -26.78 -25.44 28.39
CA VAL A 513 -26.25 -26.38 29.40
C VAL A 513 -27.40 -27.06 30.08
N TYR A 514 -27.32 -28.36 30.19
CA TYR A 514 -28.30 -29.19 30.88
C TYR A 514 -27.68 -29.82 32.11
N LEU A 515 -28.36 -29.74 33.24
CA LEU A 515 -27.95 -30.30 34.52
C LEU A 515 -29.04 -31.24 35.04
N THR A 516 -28.65 -32.45 35.47
CA THR A 516 -29.54 -33.44 36.06
C THR A 516 -28.82 -34.12 37.23
N THR A 517 -29.52 -34.38 38.32
CA THR A 517 -29.03 -35.27 39.38
C THR A 517 -30.02 -36.40 39.68
N TYR A 518 -29.51 -37.55 40.03
CA TYR A 518 -30.26 -38.70 40.58
C TYR A 518 -29.89 -38.94 42.06
N ASP A 519 -29.05 -38.08 42.64
CA ASP A 519 -28.68 -38.07 44.04
C ASP A 519 -29.08 -36.70 44.66
N GLU A 520 -29.94 -36.76 45.67
CA GLU A 520 -30.46 -35.58 46.36
C GLU A 520 -29.37 -34.76 47.08
N ASN A 521 -28.19 -35.37 47.37
CA ASN A 521 -27.08 -34.74 48.07
C ASN A 521 -26.01 -34.17 47.14
N SER A 522 -26.14 -34.39 45.82
CA SER A 522 -25.11 -34.03 44.85
C SER A 522 -25.67 -33.24 43.68
N THR A 523 -24.89 -32.28 43.15
CA THR A 523 -25.24 -31.50 41.94
C THR A 523 -24.06 -31.37 41.01
N PRO A 524 -24.22 -31.46 39.70
CA PRO A 524 -23.16 -31.08 38.76
C PRO A 524 -22.97 -29.55 38.79
N LYS A 525 -21.70 -29.09 38.63
CA LYS A 525 -21.32 -27.68 38.66
C LYS A 525 -20.52 -27.34 37.43
N LEU A 526 -20.96 -26.38 36.61
CA LEU A 526 -20.19 -25.84 35.51
C LEU A 526 -19.46 -24.58 35.99
N LYS A 527 -18.11 -24.58 35.98
CA LYS A 527 -17.27 -23.48 36.46
C LYS A 527 -16.92 -22.49 35.37
N ASN A 528 -16.69 -22.95 34.16
CA ASN A 528 -16.49 -22.10 32.98
C ASN A 528 -16.70 -22.90 31.70
N ILE A 529 -16.93 -22.16 30.60
CA ILE A 529 -16.95 -22.68 29.25
C ILE A 529 -16.12 -21.77 28.37
N LYS A 530 -15.27 -22.33 27.50
CA LYS A 530 -14.36 -21.61 26.62
C LYS A 530 -14.60 -22.05 25.19
N PHE A 531 -14.68 -21.07 24.29
CA PHE A 531 -14.76 -21.27 22.84
C PHE A 531 -13.48 -20.76 22.20
N LYS A 532 -12.79 -21.62 21.44
CA LYS A 532 -11.76 -21.19 20.48
C LYS A 532 -12.42 -21.02 19.12
N TYR A 533 -12.21 -19.86 18.52
CA TYR A 533 -12.86 -19.52 17.25
C TYR A 533 -11.91 -18.79 16.30
N LYS A 534 -12.25 -18.83 15.01
CA LYS A 534 -11.69 -17.98 13.98
C LYS A 534 -12.76 -17.14 13.31
N ASN A 535 -12.34 -16.00 12.70
CA ASN A 535 -13.15 -15.18 11.81
C ASN A 535 -12.24 -14.38 10.87
N LEU A 536 -12.82 -13.71 9.85
CA LEU A 536 -12.09 -12.90 8.88
C LEU A 536 -11.21 -11.81 9.52
N CYS A 537 -11.57 -11.30 10.68
CA CYS A 537 -10.89 -10.17 11.32
C CYS A 537 -9.82 -10.57 12.34
N LEU A 538 -9.53 -11.87 12.45
CA LEU A 538 -8.36 -12.35 13.16
C LEU A 538 -7.18 -12.44 12.21
N SER A 539 -6.06 -11.89 12.62
CA SER A 539 -4.86 -11.96 11.79
C SER A 539 -4.34 -13.39 11.66
N LYS A 540 -3.98 -13.78 10.44
CA LYS A 540 -3.46 -15.12 10.14
C LYS A 540 -2.10 -15.41 10.75
N ASN A 541 -1.35 -14.37 11.13
CA ASN A 541 0.04 -14.53 11.52
C ASN A 541 0.46 -13.68 12.73
N TYR A 542 -0.50 -13.10 13.46
CA TYR A 542 -0.19 -12.34 14.67
C TYR A 542 -0.83 -12.95 15.91
N VAL A 543 -0.12 -12.86 17.03
CA VAL A 543 -0.67 -13.05 18.38
C VAL A 543 -0.23 -11.91 19.27
N LEU A 544 -1.12 -11.50 20.18
CA LEU A 544 -0.88 -10.43 21.14
C LEU A 544 -0.86 -11.01 22.56
N PHE A 545 0.26 -10.87 23.23
CA PHE A 545 0.38 -11.07 24.68
C PHE A 545 0.28 -9.72 25.36
N ASP A 546 -0.71 -9.56 26.20
CA ASP A 546 -1.02 -8.33 26.94
C ASP A 546 -0.82 -8.49 28.45
N ASN A 547 -0.86 -7.38 29.19
CA ASN A 547 -0.72 -7.34 30.66
C ASN A 547 0.55 -8.05 31.16
N LEU A 548 1.64 -7.94 30.42
CA LEU A 548 2.92 -8.52 30.79
C LEU A 548 3.59 -7.70 31.89
N LYS A 549 4.44 -8.32 32.67
CA LYS A 549 5.35 -7.66 33.62
C LYS A 549 6.70 -7.47 32.93
N ALA A 550 7.44 -6.43 33.33
CA ALA A 550 8.86 -6.32 32.94
C ALA A 550 9.64 -7.54 33.38
N GLY A 551 10.51 -8.07 32.53
CA GLY A 551 11.31 -9.27 32.83
C GLY A 551 11.68 -10.04 31.56
N SER A 552 12.42 -11.14 31.79
CA SER A 552 12.87 -12.05 30.74
C SER A 552 11.81 -13.12 30.48
N TYR A 553 11.56 -13.37 29.21
CA TYR A 553 10.61 -14.37 28.71
C TYR A 553 11.27 -15.27 27.66
N ASN A 554 10.88 -16.54 27.65
CA ASN A 554 11.19 -17.46 26.55
C ASN A 554 9.98 -17.53 25.62
N LEU A 555 10.15 -17.12 24.38
CA LEU A 555 9.18 -17.24 23.31
C LEU A 555 9.46 -18.51 22.52
N ILE A 556 8.49 -19.40 22.45
CA ILE A 556 8.56 -20.64 21.67
C ILE A 556 7.50 -20.56 20.58
N VAL A 557 7.89 -20.79 19.32
CA VAL A 557 6.98 -20.80 18.17
C VAL A 557 7.06 -22.13 17.46
N GLU A 558 5.91 -22.77 17.28
CA GLU A 558 5.81 -24.13 16.76
C GLU A 558 4.65 -24.23 15.76
N LYS A 559 4.85 -25.00 14.70
CA LYS A 559 3.81 -25.41 13.75
C LYS A 559 4.15 -26.76 13.16
N THR A 560 3.19 -27.63 13.02
CA THR A 560 3.38 -28.97 12.39
C THR A 560 3.94 -28.82 10.98
N GLY A 561 5.03 -29.55 10.67
CA GLY A 561 5.75 -29.49 9.41
C GLY A 561 6.76 -28.34 9.30
N TYR A 562 7.08 -27.69 10.42
CA TYR A 562 8.07 -26.61 10.51
C TYR A 562 9.00 -26.83 11.71
N THR A 563 10.24 -26.45 11.58
CA THR A 563 11.22 -26.46 12.68
C THR A 563 10.84 -25.43 13.74
N SER A 564 10.70 -25.86 15.00
CA SER A 564 10.39 -24.97 16.11
C SER A 564 11.49 -23.95 16.37
N THR A 565 11.11 -22.76 16.83
CA THR A 565 12.05 -21.68 17.14
C THR A 565 11.83 -21.21 18.57
N THR A 566 12.93 -21.05 19.32
CA THR A 566 12.93 -20.48 20.68
C THR A 566 13.78 -19.22 20.70
N LYS A 567 13.23 -18.14 21.30
CA LYS A 567 13.93 -16.86 21.49
C LYS A 567 13.76 -16.37 22.92
N GLN A 568 14.82 -15.85 23.52
CA GLN A 568 14.74 -15.10 24.78
C GLN A 568 14.41 -13.64 24.47
N ILE A 569 13.48 -13.06 25.23
CA ILE A 569 12.99 -11.69 25.08
C ILE A 569 13.03 -11.01 26.44
N ASP A 570 13.71 -9.86 26.53
CA ASP A 570 13.76 -9.04 27.74
C ASP A 570 12.82 -7.83 27.56
N LEU A 571 11.69 -7.82 28.26
CA LEU A 571 10.71 -6.72 28.24
C LEU A 571 11.08 -5.67 29.30
N LEU A 572 11.44 -4.47 28.87
CA LEU A 572 11.92 -3.38 29.72
C LEU A 572 10.93 -2.21 29.92
N ASN A 573 9.63 -2.39 29.84
CA ASN A 573 8.56 -1.39 29.97
C ASN A 573 8.10 -0.68 28.69
N GLU A 574 8.20 -1.30 27.53
CA GLU A 574 7.72 -0.72 26.28
C GLU A 574 7.05 -1.76 25.37
N PHE A 575 6.48 -1.27 24.26
CA PHE A 575 5.98 -2.08 23.17
C PHE A 575 7.11 -2.92 22.53
N TYR A 576 6.87 -4.22 22.43
CA TYR A 576 7.74 -5.12 21.67
C TYR A 576 6.97 -5.73 20.50
N PHE A 577 7.49 -5.51 19.30
CA PHE A 577 7.08 -6.21 18.09
C PHE A 577 8.22 -7.14 17.66
N ILE A 578 7.92 -8.43 17.47
CA ILE A 578 8.91 -9.40 17.02
C ILE A 578 8.36 -10.23 15.87
N THR A 579 9.17 -10.39 14.83
CA THR A 579 8.92 -11.34 13.73
C THR A 579 9.72 -12.62 13.97
N VAL A 580 9.04 -13.74 13.90
CA VAL A 580 9.64 -15.08 13.97
C VAL A 580 9.39 -15.78 12.64
N LYS A 581 10.47 -16.29 12.04
CA LYS A 581 10.38 -17.11 10.82
C LYS A 581 10.57 -18.57 11.18
N LEU A 582 9.71 -19.43 10.62
CA LEU A 582 9.83 -20.87 10.71
C LEU A 582 10.24 -21.43 9.34
N ASN A 583 11.16 -22.37 9.34
CA ASN A 583 11.59 -23.10 8.15
C ASN A 583 10.83 -24.42 8.07
N ARG A 584 10.45 -24.83 6.88
CA ARG A 584 9.86 -26.16 6.66
C ARG A 584 10.87 -27.26 7.01
N GLU A 585 10.39 -28.38 7.57
CA GLU A 585 11.19 -29.56 7.87
C GLU A 585 11.62 -30.31 6.61
#